data_eaca79d5308478fe086ceac09b98373e
#
_entry.id   eaca79d5308478fe086ceac09b98373e
#
_cell.length_a   1.000
_cell.length_b   1.000
_cell.length_c   1.000
_cell.angle_alpha   90.00
_cell.angle_beta   90.00
_cell.angle_gamma   90.00
#
_symmetry.space_group_name_H-M   'P 1'
#
loop_
_entity.id
_entity.type
_entity.pdbx_description
1 polymer ?
#
loop_
_entity_poly.entity_id
_entity_poly.type
_entity_poly.pdbx_seq_one_letter_code
_entity_poly.pdbx_strand_id
1 'polypeptide(L)'
;MELAFAWYERQRRGLGFEFLDCVEIAIKLIIENPDMYRVHYQKFRGCVIRRFPFSVFYTVEENEIVVHSVFGNRQEPEKRP
;
A
#
# COMPACT_ATOMS: atom_id res chain seq x y z
N MET A 1 -6.36 4.21 -5.46
CA MET A 1 -6.62 4.27 -4.02
C MET A 1 -8.03 4.74 -3.68
N GLU A 2 -8.56 5.65 -4.45
CA GLU A 2 -9.91 6.13 -4.18
C GLU A 2 -10.96 5.03 -4.29
N LEU A 3 -10.75 4.08 -5.19
CA LEU A 3 -11.70 2.99 -5.32
C LEU A 3 -11.72 2.11 -4.09
N ALA A 4 -10.55 1.86 -3.51
CA ALA A 4 -10.49 1.07 -2.29
C ALA A 4 -11.15 1.79 -1.13
N PHE A 5 -10.90 3.10 -1.02
CA PHE A 5 -11.54 3.89 0.02
C PHE A 5 -13.06 3.80 -0.08
N ALA A 6 -13.58 4.00 -1.29
CA ALA A 6 -15.03 4.00 -1.48
C ALA A 6 -15.61 2.62 -1.18
N TRP A 7 -14.91 1.57 -1.58
CA TRP A 7 -15.39 0.22 -1.35
C TRP A 7 -15.48 -0.07 0.15
N TYR A 8 -14.43 0.29 0.90
CA TYR A 8 -14.44 0.05 2.35
C TYR A 8 -15.49 0.90 3.04
N GLU A 9 -15.65 2.13 2.58
CA GLU A 9 -16.62 3.01 3.22
C GLU A 9 -18.05 2.47 3.04
N ARG A 10 -18.30 1.79 1.93
CA ARG A 10 -19.61 1.19 1.72
C ARG A 10 -19.83 -0.03 2.60
N GLN A 11 -18.74 -0.70 3.00
CA GLN A 11 -18.89 -1.86 3.88
C GLN A 11 -19.25 -1.44 5.30
N ARG A 12 -18.65 -0.35 5.76
CA ARG A 12 -18.95 0.16 7.09
C ARG A 12 -18.50 1.61 7.13
N ARG A 13 -19.36 2.48 7.62
CA ARG A 13 -19.02 3.90 7.73
C ARG A 13 -17.75 4.05 8.56
N GLY A 14 -16.84 4.82 8.07
CA GLY A 14 -15.56 5.08 8.73
C GLY A 14 -14.47 4.09 8.35
N LEU A 15 -14.80 2.97 7.72
CA LEU A 15 -13.79 1.97 7.40
C LEU A 15 -12.83 2.48 6.33
N GLY A 16 -13.33 3.27 5.38
CA GLY A 16 -12.45 3.86 4.38
C GLY A 16 -11.43 4.77 5.01
N PHE A 17 -11.83 5.53 6.02
CA PHE A 17 -10.90 6.42 6.70
C PHE A 17 -9.88 5.63 7.52
N GLU A 18 -10.28 4.50 8.10
CA GLU A 18 -9.32 3.63 8.77
C GLU A 18 -8.30 3.08 7.78
N PHE A 19 -8.75 2.75 6.57
CA PHE A 19 -7.84 2.30 5.53
C PHE A 19 -6.83 3.39 5.20
N LEU A 20 -7.28 4.63 5.02
CA LEU A 20 -6.38 5.72 4.71
C LEU A 20 -5.39 5.98 5.85
N ASP A 21 -5.84 5.85 7.10
CA ASP A 21 -4.93 6.00 8.23
C ASP A 21 -3.83 4.95 8.19
N CYS A 22 -4.19 3.73 7.84
CA CYS A 22 -3.19 2.65 7.76
C CYS A 22 -2.23 2.88 6.61
N VAL A 23 -2.71 3.44 5.49
CA VAL A 23 -1.83 3.82 4.38
C VAL A 23 -0.84 4.88 4.85
N GLU A 24 -1.33 5.86 5.58
CA GLU A 24 -0.47 6.93 6.06
C GLU A 24 0.61 6.40 7.01
N ILE A 25 0.24 5.47 7.88
CA ILE A 25 1.21 4.86 8.78
C ILE A 25 2.27 4.10 7.98
N ALA A 26 1.85 3.38 6.94
CA ALA A 26 2.80 2.65 6.12
C ALA A 26 3.78 3.61 5.46
N ILE A 27 3.29 4.75 4.97
CA ILE A 27 4.16 5.72 4.33
C ILE A 27 5.16 6.30 5.33
N LYS A 28 4.72 6.56 6.55
CA LYS A 28 5.65 7.06 7.57
C LYS A 28 6.73 6.05 7.87
N LEU A 29 6.38 4.77 7.95
CA LEU A 29 7.36 3.73 8.18
C LEU A 29 8.35 3.64 7.02
N ILE A 30 7.88 3.81 5.79
CA ILE A 30 8.75 3.81 4.63
C ILE A 30 9.76 4.95 4.72
N ILE A 31 9.28 6.13 5.12
CA ILE A 31 10.15 7.29 5.22
C ILE A 31 11.25 7.05 6.23
N GLU A 32 10.93 6.38 7.33
CA GLU A 32 11.91 6.13 8.38
C GLU A 32 12.97 5.13 7.94
N ASN A 33 12.59 4.12 7.16
CA ASN A 33 13.50 3.06 6.76
C ASN A 33 13.21 2.60 5.35
N PRO A 34 13.53 3.43 4.35
CA PRO A 34 13.10 3.12 2.98
C PRO A 34 13.76 1.89 2.40
N ASP A 35 14.93 1.49 2.92
CA ASP A 35 15.64 0.34 2.38
C ASP A 35 15.27 -0.96 3.06
N MET A 36 14.43 -0.91 4.08
CA MET A 36 14.09 -2.08 4.85
C MET A 36 13.14 -3.01 4.11
N TYR A 37 12.33 -2.46 3.23
CA TYR A 37 11.26 -3.23 2.63
C TYR A 37 11.72 -3.96 1.38
N ARG A 38 11.05 -5.07 1.11
CA ARG A 38 11.46 -5.99 0.07
C ARG A 38 11.29 -5.40 -1.31
N VAL A 39 12.29 -5.64 -2.16
CA VAL A 39 12.20 -5.29 -3.57
C VAL A 39 11.40 -6.38 -4.26
N HIS A 40 10.31 -6.00 -4.92
CA HIS A 40 9.45 -6.97 -5.61
C HIS A 40 9.74 -7.06 -7.08
N TYR A 41 10.08 -5.96 -7.71
CA TYR A 41 10.26 -5.95 -9.14
C TYR A 41 11.18 -4.80 -9.50
N GLN A 42 12.28 -5.11 -10.18
CA GLN A 42 13.29 -4.12 -10.52
C GLN A 42 13.69 -3.34 -9.27
N LYS A 43 13.36 -2.06 -9.18
CA LYS A 43 13.69 -1.27 -8.00
C LYS A 43 12.46 -0.93 -7.17
N PHE A 44 11.32 -1.53 -7.48
CA PHE A 44 10.10 -1.25 -6.75
C PHE A 44 10.04 -2.05 -5.46
N ARG A 45 9.80 -1.36 -4.37
CA ARG A 45 9.66 -1.98 -3.07
C ARG A 45 8.22 -1.92 -2.64
N GLY A 46 7.82 -2.86 -1.77
CA GLY A 46 6.45 -2.92 -1.29
C GLY A 46 6.40 -2.97 0.22
N CYS A 47 5.51 -2.16 0.79
CA CYS A 47 5.26 -2.16 2.22
C CYS A 47 3.82 -2.57 2.44
N VAL A 48 3.61 -3.69 3.13
CA VAL A 48 2.27 -4.19 3.38
C VAL A 48 1.56 -3.29 4.37
N ILE A 49 0.33 -2.94 4.07
CA ILE A 49 -0.49 -2.13 4.96
C ILE A 49 -1.12 -3.03 6.01
N ARG A 50 -1.06 -2.62 7.27
CA ARG A 50 -1.62 -3.41 8.35
C ARG A 50 -3.14 -3.43 8.26
N ARG A 51 -3.72 -4.60 8.56
CA ARG A 51 -5.17 -4.78 8.64
C ARG A 51 -5.89 -4.80 7.32
N PHE A 52 -5.22 -4.45 6.23
CA PHE A 52 -5.85 -4.44 4.92
C PHE A 52 -4.96 -5.17 3.94
N PRO A 53 -5.53 -5.91 2.99
CA PRO A 53 -4.72 -6.69 2.04
C PRO A 53 -4.21 -5.83 0.89
N PHE A 54 -3.47 -4.79 1.23
CA PHE A 54 -2.90 -3.87 0.25
C PHE A 54 -1.44 -3.60 0.59
N SER A 55 -0.70 -3.13 -0.40
CA SER A 55 0.67 -2.72 -0.22
C SER A 55 0.91 -1.37 -0.87
N VAL A 56 1.84 -0.61 -0.30
CA VAL A 56 2.29 0.65 -0.88
C VAL A 56 3.54 0.34 -1.69
N PHE A 57 3.51 0.60 -2.99
CA PHE A 57 4.66 0.39 -3.86
C PHE A 57 5.36 1.70 -4.09
N TYR A 58 6.67 1.68 -3.92
CA TYR A 58 7.45 2.91 -4.00
C TYR A 58 8.86 2.61 -4.51
N THR A 59 9.55 3.67 -4.90
CA THR A 59 10.98 3.59 -5.23
C THR A 59 11.71 4.67 -4.44
N VAL A 60 13.01 4.47 -4.29
CA VAL A 60 13.87 5.48 -3.68
C VAL A 60 14.73 6.04 -4.79
N GLU A 61 14.59 7.33 -5.06
CA GLU A 61 15.30 7.97 -6.17
C GLU A 61 15.94 9.26 -5.71
N GLU A 62 17.26 9.30 -5.73
CA GLU A 62 17.99 10.53 -5.41
C GLU A 62 17.53 11.18 -4.11
N ASN A 63 17.47 10.37 -3.07
CA ASN A 63 17.05 10.84 -1.75
C ASN A 63 15.59 11.21 -1.66
N GLU A 64 14.80 10.79 -2.63
CA GLU A 64 13.36 10.97 -2.60
C GLU A 64 12.66 9.64 -2.59
N ILE A 65 11.55 9.58 -1.88
CA ILE A 65 10.70 8.41 -1.92
C ILE A 65 9.51 8.74 -2.80
N VAL A 66 9.35 7.95 -3.86
CA VAL A 66 8.27 8.17 -4.80
C VAL A 66 7.27 7.04 -4.63
N VAL A 67 6.06 7.37 -4.19
CA VAL A 67 5.00 6.40 -4.03
C VAL A 67 4.29 6.28 -5.37
N HIS A 68 4.31 5.07 -5.94
CA HIS A 68 3.73 4.85 -7.26
C HIS A 68 2.30 4.37 -7.21
N SER A 69 1.99 3.50 -6.26
CA SER A 69 0.63 2.99 -6.19
C SER A 69 0.39 2.30 -4.87
N VAL A 70 -0.89 2.13 -4.57
CA VAL A 70 -1.34 1.31 -3.46
C VAL A 70 -2.29 0.32 -4.08
N PHE A 71 -1.94 -0.98 -4.05
CA PHE A 71 -2.88 -1.92 -4.61
C PHE A 71 -2.87 -3.25 -3.88
N GLY A 72 -3.90 -4.04 -4.22
CA GLY A 72 -4.20 -5.24 -3.46
C GLY A 72 -3.14 -6.30 -3.57
N ASN A 73 -2.90 -6.98 -2.47
CA ASN A 73 -1.95 -8.08 -2.43
C ASN A 73 -2.50 -9.31 -3.13
N ARG A 74 -3.82 -9.45 -3.19
CA ARG A 74 -4.45 -10.62 -3.77
C ARG A 74 -4.86 -10.31 -5.15
N GLN A 75 -4.04 -10.55 -6.02
CA GLN A 75 -4.34 -10.31 -7.35
C GLN A 75 -4.64 -11.51 -8.03
N GLU A 76 -4.51 -12.29 -7.69
CA GLU A 76 -4.74 -13.35 -8.31
C GLU A 76 -5.73 -14.01 -8.31
N PRO A 77 -6.08 -13.91 -8.49
CA PRO A 77 -6.74 -14.62 -8.49
C PRO A 77 -7.15 -15.45 -9.03
N GLU A 78 -7.10 -14.88 -9.02
CA GLU A 78 -7.48 -15.45 -9.33
C GLU A 78 -7.25 -16.21 -9.96
N LYS A 79 -6.63 -15.71 -10.05
CA LYS A 79 -6.18 -16.49 -10.61
C LYS A 79 -6.44 -17.69 -10.27
N ARG A 80 -6.79 -17.77 -9.63
CA ARG A 80 -7.09 -18.81 -9.27
C ARG A 80 -7.84 -19.48 -9.75
N PRO A 81 -7.86 -19.77 -10.13
CA PRO A 81 -8.59 -20.32 -10.64
C PRO A 81 -9.13 -20.99 -10.47
#